data_58e9e8b49980c2bf2e5461d537e2611a
#
_entry.id   58e9e8b49980c2bf2e5461d537e2611a
#
_cell.length_a   1.000
_cell.length_b   1.000
_cell.length_c   1.000
_cell.angle_alpha   90.00
_cell.angle_beta   90.00
_cell.angle_gamma   90.00
#
_symmetry.space_group_name_H-M   'P 1'
#
loop_
_entity.id
_entity.type
_entity.pdbx_description
1 polymer ?
#
loop_
_entity_poly.entity_id
_entity_poly.type
_entity_poly.pdbx_seq_one_letter_code
_entity_poly.pdbx_strand_id
1 'polypeptide(L)'
;MNRKLIWGAQLAVVTLCALALKYYYSTATPDQLRWILAPTTLLVEVFSGKSFAFESYTGYMSSDHTFLIAAPCAGVNYLITAFLMLTLRQLWRDRFEAKWHFIPLAAVIAFGATLIANTTRICVALSDIDISWLNAHQQHRFEGVVVYFGFLLLLFLVTDRLRSATSSRLLFPLGIYYAVTLAVPFLNGSYHQGAAFWEHFSFVLVLPLLIVLGFLVAQLAYRAGHAIPLPLSTVANRAFGSSTTSSRSSRDD
;
A
#
# COMPACT_ATOMS: atom_id res chain seq x y z
N MET A 1 -26.74 -22.24 8.58
CA MET A 1 -25.55 -21.90 9.40
C MET A 1 -25.60 -20.40 9.74
N ASN A 2 -25.35 -20.00 10.98
CA ASN A 2 -25.48 -18.60 11.42
C ASN A 2 -24.42 -17.73 10.72
N ARG A 3 -24.84 -16.68 10.00
CA ARG A 3 -23.94 -15.77 9.24
C ARG A 3 -22.84 -15.16 10.11
N LYS A 4 -23.13 -14.86 11.38
CA LYS A 4 -22.13 -14.38 12.35
C LYS A 4 -21.05 -15.39 12.64
N LEU A 5 -21.41 -16.68 12.69
CA LEU A 5 -20.46 -17.78 12.91
C LEU A 5 -19.52 -17.94 11.72
N ILE A 6 -20.06 -17.86 10.48
CA ILE A 6 -19.25 -17.90 9.26
C ILE A 6 -18.25 -16.75 9.22
N TRP A 7 -18.71 -15.53 9.51
CA TRP A 7 -17.85 -14.36 9.56
C TRP A 7 -16.74 -14.49 10.61
N GLY A 8 -17.08 -14.97 11.81
CA GLY A 8 -16.09 -15.24 12.85
C GLY A 8 -15.07 -16.31 12.46
N ALA A 9 -15.52 -17.37 11.78
CA ALA A 9 -14.62 -18.40 11.25
C ALA A 9 -13.68 -17.87 10.18
N GLN A 10 -14.18 -17.02 9.26
CA GLN A 10 -13.35 -16.38 8.24
C GLN A 10 -12.30 -15.46 8.86
N LEU A 11 -12.69 -14.64 9.84
CA LEU A 11 -11.75 -13.78 10.57
C LEU A 11 -10.67 -14.61 11.29
N ALA A 12 -11.06 -15.70 11.95
CA ALA A 12 -10.12 -16.61 12.60
C ALA A 12 -9.14 -17.23 11.61
N VAL A 13 -9.61 -17.72 10.46
CA VAL A 13 -8.75 -18.31 9.41
C VAL A 13 -7.77 -17.25 8.87
N VAL A 14 -8.23 -16.05 8.56
CA VAL A 14 -7.37 -14.96 8.07
C VAL A 14 -6.28 -14.63 9.09
N THR A 15 -6.66 -14.50 10.37
CA THR A 15 -5.70 -14.19 11.44
C THR A 15 -4.70 -15.34 11.64
N LEU A 16 -5.17 -16.59 11.66
CA LEU A 16 -4.29 -17.75 11.80
C LEU A 16 -3.33 -17.89 10.62
N CYS A 17 -3.78 -17.66 9.37
CA CYS A 17 -2.90 -17.65 8.20
C CYS A 17 -1.81 -16.58 8.32
N ALA A 18 -2.16 -15.36 8.74
CA ALA A 18 -1.20 -14.27 8.93
C ALA A 18 -0.18 -14.60 10.03
N LEU A 19 -0.63 -15.14 11.16
CA LEU A 19 0.25 -15.54 12.27
C LEU A 19 1.15 -16.71 11.88
N ALA A 20 0.62 -17.72 11.21
CA ALA A 20 1.40 -18.87 10.73
C ALA A 20 2.49 -18.44 9.73
N LEU A 21 2.13 -17.56 8.79
CA LEU A 21 3.11 -17.01 7.83
C LEU A 21 4.17 -16.15 8.53
N LYS A 22 3.79 -15.37 9.54
CA LYS A 22 4.73 -14.57 10.35
C LYS A 22 5.67 -15.47 11.15
N TYR A 23 5.14 -16.50 11.79
CA TYR A 23 5.95 -17.48 12.54
C TYR A 23 6.92 -18.21 11.61
N TYR A 24 6.42 -18.74 10.49
CA TYR A 24 7.26 -19.39 9.47
C TYR A 24 8.41 -18.46 9.02
N TYR A 25 8.09 -17.21 8.66
CA TYR A 25 9.08 -16.25 8.22
C TYR A 25 10.13 -15.91 9.29
N SER A 26 9.76 -15.90 10.57
CA SER A 26 10.68 -15.56 11.66
C SER A 26 11.78 -16.61 11.87
N THR A 27 11.59 -17.83 11.37
CA THR A 27 12.53 -18.95 11.52
C THR A 27 13.08 -19.45 10.19
N ALA A 28 12.53 -18.99 9.05
CA ALA A 28 12.87 -19.48 7.72
C ALA A 28 14.25 -19.06 7.26
N THR A 29 14.97 -20.00 6.67
CA THR A 29 16.23 -19.75 5.95
C THR A 29 15.98 -19.21 4.54
N PRO A 30 16.98 -18.61 3.86
CA PRO A 30 16.87 -18.22 2.45
C PRO A 30 16.43 -19.36 1.53
N ASP A 31 16.89 -20.59 1.80
CA ASP A 31 16.47 -21.78 1.05
C ASP A 31 14.97 -22.05 1.15
N GLN A 32 14.40 -21.91 2.33
CA GLN A 32 12.97 -22.06 2.57
C GLN A 32 12.13 -20.91 1.97
N LEU A 33 12.73 -19.74 1.80
CA LEU A 33 12.09 -18.55 1.23
C LEU A 33 12.28 -18.43 -0.30
N ARG A 34 12.85 -19.42 -0.97
CA ARG A 34 13.05 -19.41 -2.43
C ARG A 34 11.75 -19.17 -3.22
N TRP A 35 10.62 -19.62 -2.70
CA TRP A 35 9.30 -19.42 -3.34
C TRP A 35 8.93 -17.94 -3.56
N ILE A 36 9.50 -17.02 -2.78
CA ILE A 36 9.30 -15.58 -2.92
C ILE A 36 10.58 -14.85 -3.34
N LEU A 37 11.75 -15.31 -2.88
CA LEU A 37 13.04 -14.72 -3.26
C LEU A 37 13.35 -14.95 -4.73
N ALA A 38 13.14 -16.16 -5.26
CA ALA A 38 13.46 -16.46 -6.66
C ALA A 38 12.68 -15.60 -7.67
N PRO A 39 11.34 -15.51 -7.62
CA PRO A 39 10.60 -14.65 -8.53
C PRO A 39 10.91 -13.16 -8.32
N THR A 40 11.20 -12.73 -7.09
CA THR A 40 11.63 -11.35 -6.81
C THR A 40 12.99 -11.08 -7.49
N THR A 41 13.96 -11.98 -7.31
CA THR A 41 15.31 -11.82 -7.92
C THR A 41 15.25 -11.81 -9.43
N LEU A 42 14.45 -12.70 -10.03
CA LEU A 42 14.25 -12.71 -11.49
C LEU A 42 13.72 -11.34 -11.99
N LEU A 43 12.74 -10.75 -11.29
CA LEU A 43 12.25 -9.42 -11.65
C LEU A 43 13.32 -8.34 -11.44
N VAL A 44 14.10 -8.42 -10.36
CA VAL A 44 15.22 -7.49 -10.12
C VAL A 44 16.24 -7.59 -11.24
N GLU A 45 16.62 -8.78 -11.69
CA GLU A 45 17.54 -8.99 -12.82
C GLU A 45 17.03 -8.32 -14.10
N VAL A 46 15.74 -8.51 -14.41
CA VAL A 46 15.10 -7.92 -15.59
C VAL A 46 15.13 -6.39 -15.55
N PHE A 47 14.87 -5.77 -14.39
CA PHE A 47 14.78 -4.31 -14.29
C PHE A 47 16.11 -3.62 -14.01
N SER A 48 17.05 -4.29 -13.31
CA SER A 48 18.35 -3.70 -12.97
C SER A 48 19.47 -4.05 -13.97
N GLY A 49 19.28 -5.11 -14.77
CA GLY A 49 20.33 -5.66 -15.64
C GLY A 49 21.46 -6.37 -14.90
N LYS A 50 21.41 -6.47 -13.56
CA LYS A 50 22.39 -7.21 -12.76
C LYS A 50 22.00 -8.68 -12.68
N SER A 51 22.98 -9.59 -12.69
CA SER A 51 22.76 -11.03 -12.53
C SER A 51 23.02 -11.45 -11.10
N PHE A 52 22.25 -12.43 -10.61
CA PHE A 52 22.36 -12.97 -9.25
C PHE A 52 22.47 -14.50 -9.29
N ALA A 53 23.35 -15.04 -8.45
CA ALA A 53 23.49 -16.48 -8.24
C ALA A 53 22.95 -16.86 -6.85
N PHE A 54 22.22 -17.98 -6.77
CA PHE A 54 21.73 -18.49 -5.49
C PHE A 54 22.84 -19.22 -4.75
N GLU A 55 23.04 -18.83 -3.49
CA GLU A 55 23.94 -19.49 -2.54
C GLU A 55 23.12 -20.01 -1.36
N SER A 56 23.22 -21.32 -1.08
CA SER A 56 22.53 -21.95 0.05
C SER A 56 22.85 -21.24 1.37
N TYR A 57 21.86 -21.08 2.21
CA TYR A 57 21.90 -20.38 3.50
C TYR A 57 22.18 -18.87 3.42
N THR A 58 22.70 -18.34 2.32
CA THR A 58 23.04 -16.91 2.14
C THR A 58 21.92 -16.15 1.43
N GLY A 59 21.47 -16.64 0.27
CA GLY A 59 20.46 -16.02 -0.57
C GLY A 59 20.95 -15.84 -2.01
N TYR A 60 20.58 -14.73 -2.66
CA TYR A 60 20.97 -14.41 -4.02
C TYR A 60 22.07 -13.33 -4.00
N MET A 61 23.29 -13.72 -4.36
CA MET A 61 24.47 -12.85 -4.44
C MET A 61 24.60 -12.29 -5.86
N SER A 62 24.82 -10.97 -5.98
CA SER A 62 25.14 -10.36 -7.28
C SER A 62 26.48 -10.83 -7.81
N SER A 63 26.65 -10.90 -9.13
CA SER A 63 27.87 -11.39 -9.78
C SER A 63 29.13 -10.57 -9.43
N ASP A 64 28.95 -9.30 -9.06
CA ASP A 64 29.98 -8.39 -8.59
C ASP A 64 30.22 -8.46 -7.07
N HIS A 65 29.52 -9.34 -6.36
CA HIS A 65 29.54 -9.50 -4.90
C HIS A 65 29.26 -8.22 -4.09
N THR A 66 28.61 -7.22 -4.69
CA THR A 66 28.31 -5.93 -4.04
C THR A 66 26.97 -5.93 -3.36
N PHE A 67 26.03 -6.81 -3.76
CA PHE A 67 24.66 -6.80 -3.25
C PHE A 67 24.15 -8.23 -2.97
N LEU A 68 23.47 -8.37 -1.82
CA LEU A 68 22.89 -9.65 -1.38
C LEU A 68 21.37 -9.51 -1.16
N ILE A 69 20.60 -10.32 -1.88
CA ILE A 69 19.16 -10.49 -1.64
C ILE A 69 18.96 -11.66 -0.67
N ALA A 70 18.97 -11.36 0.63
CA ALA A 70 18.84 -12.34 1.73
C ALA A 70 17.40 -12.47 2.24
N ALA A 71 17.18 -13.31 3.24
CA ALA A 71 15.87 -13.53 3.88
C ALA A 71 15.14 -12.23 4.29
N PRO A 72 15.77 -11.20 4.87
CA PRO A 72 15.11 -9.93 5.16
C PRO A 72 14.56 -9.20 3.93
N CYS A 73 15.12 -9.49 2.75
CA CYS A 73 14.68 -8.92 1.47
C CYS A 73 13.48 -9.67 0.86
N ALA A 74 12.92 -10.69 1.51
CA ALA A 74 11.80 -11.46 0.96
C ALA A 74 10.45 -10.69 0.90
N GLY A 75 10.32 -9.57 1.62
CA GLY A 75 9.10 -8.76 1.60
C GLY A 75 7.88 -9.41 2.29
N VAL A 76 8.07 -10.49 3.07
CA VAL A 76 6.97 -11.25 3.70
C VAL A 76 6.14 -10.39 4.66
N ASN A 77 6.73 -9.41 5.35
CA ASN A 77 5.95 -8.49 6.18
C ASN A 77 4.97 -7.66 5.35
N TYR A 78 5.35 -7.26 4.14
CA TYR A 78 4.46 -6.57 3.22
C TYR A 78 3.36 -7.52 2.71
N LEU A 79 3.70 -8.77 2.37
CA LEU A 79 2.73 -9.81 1.99
C LEU A 79 1.65 -9.98 3.05
N ILE A 80 2.04 -10.11 4.32
CA ILE A 80 1.10 -10.23 5.45
C ILE A 80 0.22 -8.98 5.54
N THR A 81 0.81 -7.80 5.44
CA THR A 81 0.09 -6.51 5.54
C THR A 81 -0.92 -6.35 4.41
N ALA A 82 -0.53 -6.63 3.16
CA ALA A 82 -1.40 -6.57 1.99
C ALA A 82 -2.54 -7.61 2.08
N PHE A 83 -2.23 -8.83 2.48
CA PHE A 83 -3.22 -9.89 2.69
C PHE A 83 -4.24 -9.52 3.76
N LEU A 84 -3.80 -9.04 4.92
CA LEU A 84 -4.68 -8.57 5.99
C LEU A 84 -5.53 -7.38 5.53
N MET A 85 -4.94 -6.41 4.85
CA MET A 85 -5.67 -5.26 4.32
C MET A 85 -6.79 -5.70 3.38
N LEU A 86 -6.51 -6.56 2.40
CA LEU A 86 -7.49 -7.01 1.42
C LEU A 86 -8.61 -7.84 2.06
N THR A 87 -8.25 -8.77 2.93
CA THR A 87 -9.20 -9.70 3.56
C THR A 87 -10.08 -9.02 4.60
N LEU A 88 -9.51 -8.25 5.52
CA LEU A 88 -10.29 -7.54 6.55
C LEU A 88 -11.22 -6.50 5.94
N ARG A 89 -10.74 -5.80 4.89
CA ARG A 89 -11.59 -4.86 4.15
C ARG A 89 -12.79 -5.56 3.53
N GLN A 90 -12.58 -6.72 2.88
CA GLN A 90 -13.66 -7.50 2.28
C GLN A 90 -14.65 -7.99 3.34
N LEU A 91 -14.16 -8.53 4.47
CA LEU A 91 -14.98 -8.96 5.59
C LEU A 91 -15.84 -7.83 6.15
N TRP A 92 -15.31 -6.60 6.23
CA TRP A 92 -16.07 -5.45 6.72
C TRP A 92 -17.05 -4.88 5.71
N ARG A 93 -16.69 -4.90 4.41
CA ARG A 93 -17.56 -4.42 3.35
C ARG A 93 -18.80 -5.29 3.17
N ASP A 94 -18.59 -6.60 3.09
CA ASP A 94 -19.64 -7.56 2.73
C ASP A 94 -20.33 -8.16 3.96
N ARG A 95 -20.10 -7.62 5.14
CA ARG A 95 -20.66 -8.04 6.43
C ARG A 95 -21.50 -9.32 6.35
N PHE A 96 -21.04 -10.45 6.87
CA PHE A 96 -21.74 -11.74 6.90
C PHE A 96 -22.13 -12.37 5.54
N GLU A 97 -21.81 -11.77 4.42
CA GLU A 97 -22.09 -12.29 3.07
C GLU A 97 -20.82 -12.66 2.29
N ALA A 98 -19.63 -12.41 2.88
CA ALA A 98 -18.37 -12.72 2.24
C ALA A 98 -18.25 -14.23 1.95
N LYS A 99 -17.91 -14.55 0.70
CA LYS A 99 -17.74 -15.94 0.24
C LYS A 99 -16.30 -16.38 0.48
N TRP A 100 -16.08 -17.64 0.84
CA TRP A 100 -14.75 -18.17 1.19
C TRP A 100 -13.67 -17.99 0.12
N HIS A 101 -14.06 -17.96 -1.16
CA HIS A 101 -13.09 -17.81 -2.27
C HIS A 101 -12.33 -16.47 -2.27
N PHE A 102 -12.79 -15.45 -1.54
CA PHE A 102 -12.05 -14.18 -1.46
C PHE A 102 -10.70 -14.32 -0.75
N ILE A 103 -10.56 -15.28 0.18
CA ILE A 103 -9.31 -15.48 0.94
C ILE A 103 -8.16 -15.91 0.02
N PRO A 104 -8.27 -16.99 -0.77
CA PRO A 104 -7.20 -17.35 -1.71
C PRO A 104 -6.99 -16.29 -2.80
N LEU A 105 -8.05 -15.63 -3.27
CA LEU A 105 -7.90 -14.54 -4.23
C LEU A 105 -7.09 -13.37 -3.64
N ALA A 106 -7.38 -12.97 -2.40
CA ALA A 106 -6.62 -11.94 -1.70
C ALA A 106 -5.15 -12.35 -1.49
N ALA A 107 -4.88 -13.63 -1.21
CA ALA A 107 -3.51 -14.15 -1.10
C ALA A 107 -2.74 -14.03 -2.41
N VAL A 108 -3.35 -14.39 -3.55
CA VAL A 108 -2.73 -14.26 -4.89
C VAL A 108 -2.45 -12.79 -5.22
N ILE A 109 -3.42 -11.90 -4.99
CA ILE A 109 -3.25 -10.46 -5.24
C ILE A 109 -2.16 -9.89 -4.33
N ALA A 110 -2.16 -10.23 -3.04
CA ALA A 110 -1.14 -9.79 -2.09
C ALA A 110 0.25 -10.29 -2.48
N PHE A 111 0.36 -11.53 -2.96
CA PHE A 111 1.63 -12.09 -3.46
C PHE A 111 2.15 -11.32 -4.68
N GLY A 112 1.32 -11.11 -5.70
CA GLY A 112 1.70 -10.32 -6.88
C GLY A 112 2.10 -8.88 -6.52
N ALA A 113 1.33 -8.21 -5.65
CA ALA A 113 1.66 -6.89 -5.15
C ALA A 113 2.99 -6.87 -4.37
N THR A 114 3.28 -7.95 -3.62
CA THR A 114 4.55 -8.09 -2.89
C THR A 114 5.72 -8.21 -3.85
N LEU A 115 5.62 -9.01 -4.89
CA LEU A 115 6.68 -9.13 -5.89
C LEU A 115 7.00 -7.76 -6.51
N ILE A 116 5.99 -7.01 -6.91
CA ILE A 116 6.17 -5.68 -7.52
C ILE A 116 6.80 -4.69 -6.52
N ALA A 117 6.21 -4.57 -5.33
CA ALA A 117 6.70 -3.64 -4.31
C ALA A 117 8.13 -3.96 -3.86
N ASN A 118 8.42 -5.25 -3.66
CA ASN A 118 9.74 -5.69 -3.21
C ASN A 118 10.81 -5.54 -4.29
N THR A 119 10.49 -5.87 -5.54
CA THR A 119 11.36 -5.62 -6.70
C THR A 119 11.68 -4.13 -6.80
N THR A 120 10.67 -3.26 -6.73
CA THR A 120 10.87 -1.80 -6.77
C THR A 120 11.81 -1.34 -5.64
N ARG A 121 11.59 -1.83 -4.41
CA ARG A 121 12.45 -1.49 -3.27
C ARG A 121 13.91 -1.91 -3.49
N ILE A 122 14.13 -3.12 -4.01
CA ILE A 122 15.49 -3.61 -4.27
C ILE A 122 16.13 -2.83 -5.42
N CYS A 123 15.40 -2.53 -6.50
CA CYS A 123 15.91 -1.72 -7.60
C CYS A 123 16.26 -0.29 -7.15
N VAL A 124 15.47 0.31 -6.26
CA VAL A 124 15.80 1.62 -5.65
C VAL A 124 17.08 1.52 -4.83
N ALA A 125 17.23 0.48 -4.00
CA ALA A 125 18.46 0.25 -3.24
C ALA A 125 19.70 -0.01 -4.11
N LEU A 126 19.51 -0.54 -5.32
CA LEU A 126 20.59 -0.77 -6.30
C LEU A 126 20.96 0.47 -7.13
N SER A 127 20.13 1.51 -7.11
CA SER A 127 20.31 2.72 -7.95
C SER A 127 21.28 3.74 -7.37
N ASP A 128 21.92 3.46 -6.23
CA ASP A 128 22.90 4.32 -5.54
C ASP A 128 22.46 5.80 -5.40
N ILE A 129 21.16 6.01 -5.20
CA ILE A 129 20.63 7.35 -4.95
C ILE A 129 21.08 7.76 -3.54
N ASP A 130 22.08 8.64 -3.46
CA ASP A 130 22.56 9.16 -2.19
C ASP A 130 21.69 10.32 -1.70
N ILE A 131 21.07 10.13 -0.55
CA ILE A 131 20.33 11.18 0.15
C ILE A 131 21.25 11.77 1.20
N SER A 132 21.95 12.84 0.85
CA SER A 132 23.07 13.44 1.58
C SER A 132 22.82 13.76 3.07
N TRP A 133 21.57 13.85 3.52
CA TRP A 133 21.19 14.11 4.92
C TRP A 133 20.82 12.84 5.72
N LEU A 134 20.83 11.65 5.09
CA LEU A 134 20.61 10.36 5.73
C LEU A 134 21.89 9.53 5.71
N ASN A 135 22.15 8.78 6.77
CA ASN A 135 23.16 7.73 6.70
C ASN A 135 22.61 6.50 5.94
N ALA A 136 23.49 5.63 5.43
CA ALA A 136 23.10 4.48 4.61
C ALA A 136 22.03 3.57 5.26
N HIS A 137 22.08 3.41 6.59
CA HIS A 137 21.11 2.61 7.33
C HIS A 137 19.72 3.28 7.41
N GLN A 138 19.71 4.59 7.62
CA GLN A 138 18.48 5.40 7.63
C GLN A 138 17.86 5.48 6.23
N GLN A 139 18.68 5.67 5.21
CA GLN A 139 18.24 5.67 3.81
C GLN A 139 17.56 4.37 3.44
N HIS A 140 18.16 3.22 3.74
CA HIS A 140 17.56 1.91 3.47
C HIS A 140 16.21 1.71 4.18
N ARG A 141 16.07 2.22 5.41
CA ARG A 141 14.78 2.21 6.14
C ARG A 141 13.76 3.14 5.51
N PHE A 142 14.17 4.35 5.15
CA PHE A 142 13.33 5.35 4.51
C PHE A 142 12.74 4.80 3.20
N GLU A 143 13.59 4.30 2.30
CA GLU A 143 13.20 3.68 1.04
C GLU A 143 12.18 2.54 1.25
N GLY A 144 12.48 1.66 2.20
CA GLY A 144 11.59 0.54 2.54
C GLY A 144 10.21 0.98 2.99
N VAL A 145 10.12 2.00 3.86
CA VAL A 145 8.83 2.51 4.35
C VAL A 145 8.06 3.21 3.24
N VAL A 146 8.72 4.08 2.47
CA VAL A 146 8.08 4.85 1.40
C VAL A 146 7.54 3.91 0.30
N VAL A 147 8.35 2.96 -0.15
CA VAL A 147 7.95 2.01 -1.19
C VAL A 147 6.82 1.13 -0.69
N TYR A 148 6.98 0.45 0.45
CA TYR A 148 5.97 -0.48 0.91
C TYR A 148 4.65 0.20 1.28
N PHE A 149 4.70 1.31 1.99
CA PHE A 149 3.46 2.02 2.33
C PHE A 149 2.82 2.67 1.09
N GLY A 150 3.61 3.20 0.17
CA GLY A 150 3.14 3.74 -1.11
C GLY A 150 2.40 2.69 -1.94
N PHE A 151 2.99 1.49 -2.11
CA PHE A 151 2.34 0.37 -2.80
C PHE A 151 1.12 -0.18 -2.07
N LEU A 152 1.13 -0.18 -0.73
CA LEU A 152 -0.04 -0.58 0.06
C LEU A 152 -1.21 0.39 -0.16
N LEU A 153 -0.92 1.69 -0.16
CA LEU A 153 -1.91 2.73 -0.42
C LEU A 153 -2.44 2.63 -1.86
N LEU A 154 -1.57 2.43 -2.84
CA LEU A 154 -1.95 2.22 -4.23
C LEU A 154 -2.85 0.99 -4.37
N LEU A 155 -2.48 -0.14 -3.78
CA LEU A 155 -3.28 -1.37 -3.78
C LEU A 155 -4.65 -1.14 -3.16
N PHE A 156 -4.72 -0.39 -2.06
CA PHE A 156 -5.98 -0.01 -1.43
C PHE A 156 -6.84 0.84 -2.36
N LEU A 157 -6.28 1.88 -2.99
CA LEU A 157 -7.01 2.78 -3.90
C LEU A 157 -7.54 2.03 -5.13
N VAL A 158 -6.72 1.19 -5.75
CA VAL A 158 -7.11 0.38 -6.91
C VAL A 158 -8.23 -0.60 -6.54
N THR A 159 -8.12 -1.29 -5.42
CA THR A 159 -9.15 -2.23 -4.98
C THR A 159 -10.42 -1.54 -4.47
N ASP A 160 -10.35 -0.27 -4.05
CA ASP A 160 -11.52 0.56 -3.71
C ASP A 160 -12.18 1.19 -4.94
N ARG A 161 -11.70 0.88 -6.14
CA ARG A 161 -12.21 1.40 -7.42
C ARG A 161 -12.27 2.93 -7.44
N LEU A 162 -11.21 3.59 -6.94
CA LEU A 162 -11.05 5.05 -6.96
C LEU A 162 -12.30 5.85 -6.51
N ARG A 163 -13.24 5.22 -5.81
CA ARG A 163 -14.39 5.92 -5.25
C ARG A 163 -13.87 6.92 -4.24
N SER A 164 -14.26 8.17 -4.42
CA SER A 164 -13.83 9.36 -3.66
C SER A 164 -13.30 8.98 -2.26
N ALA A 165 -11.96 8.95 -2.16
CA ALA A 165 -11.29 8.59 -0.93
C ALA A 165 -11.68 9.62 0.14
N THR A 166 -12.58 9.24 1.01
CA THR A 166 -12.88 10.02 2.21
C THR A 166 -11.72 9.84 3.16
N SER A 167 -11.26 10.90 3.82
CA SER A 167 -10.11 10.89 4.75
C SER A 167 -10.14 9.72 5.73
N SER A 168 -11.32 9.36 6.25
CA SER A 168 -11.49 8.24 7.18
C SER A 168 -11.16 6.87 6.57
N ARG A 169 -11.22 6.71 5.24
CA ARG A 169 -10.90 5.43 4.58
C ARG A 169 -9.41 5.19 4.47
N LEU A 170 -8.59 6.24 4.38
CA LEU A 170 -7.13 6.13 4.34
C LEU A 170 -6.52 5.70 5.68
N LEU A 171 -7.24 5.90 6.78
CA LEU A 171 -6.83 5.40 8.09
C LEU A 171 -6.82 3.87 8.16
N PHE A 172 -7.58 3.19 7.28
CA PHE A 172 -7.63 1.73 7.29
C PHE A 172 -6.30 1.08 6.84
N PRO A 173 -5.74 1.36 5.64
CA PRO A 173 -4.44 0.83 5.26
C PRO A 173 -3.33 1.29 6.22
N LEU A 174 -3.39 2.52 6.74
CA LEU A 174 -2.45 3.03 7.74
C LEU A 174 -2.53 2.21 9.03
N GLY A 175 -3.73 1.95 9.55
CA GLY A 175 -3.94 1.14 10.76
C GLY A 175 -3.43 -0.29 10.62
N ILE A 176 -3.69 -0.96 9.49
CA ILE A 176 -3.18 -2.30 9.21
C ILE A 176 -1.65 -2.29 9.10
N TYR A 177 -1.08 -1.29 8.41
CA TYR A 177 0.36 -1.14 8.31
C TYR A 177 1.00 -1.01 9.70
N TYR A 178 0.48 -0.14 10.56
CA TYR A 178 0.99 0.03 11.92
C TYR A 178 0.78 -1.20 12.80
N ALA A 179 -0.34 -1.89 12.66
CA ALA A 179 -0.57 -3.13 13.40
C ALA A 179 0.52 -4.17 13.11
N VAL A 180 0.88 -4.36 11.84
CA VAL A 180 1.89 -5.37 11.45
C VAL A 180 3.32 -4.91 11.72
N THR A 181 3.64 -3.63 11.47
CA THR A 181 5.02 -3.13 11.49
C THR A 181 5.46 -2.52 12.82
N LEU A 182 4.52 -2.08 13.66
CA LEU A 182 4.79 -1.50 14.98
C LEU A 182 4.21 -2.34 16.11
N ALA A 183 2.89 -2.63 16.09
CA ALA A 183 2.25 -3.27 17.23
C ALA A 183 2.75 -4.71 17.43
N VAL A 184 2.90 -5.50 16.37
CA VAL A 184 3.40 -6.88 16.48
C VAL A 184 4.84 -6.93 17.01
N PRO A 185 5.83 -6.18 16.46
CA PRO A 185 7.17 -6.14 17.04
C PRO A 185 7.19 -5.64 18.48
N PHE A 186 6.39 -4.62 18.82
CA PHE A 186 6.29 -4.11 20.16
C PHE A 186 5.80 -5.20 21.15
N LEU A 187 4.71 -5.90 20.81
CA LEU A 187 4.17 -6.99 21.62
C LEU A 187 5.14 -8.17 21.77
N ASN A 188 5.98 -8.40 20.76
CA ASN A 188 7.04 -9.42 20.80
C ASN A 188 8.29 -8.99 21.58
N GLY A 189 8.27 -7.84 22.27
CA GLY A 189 9.37 -7.37 23.08
C GLY A 189 10.54 -6.76 22.30
N SER A 190 10.36 -6.43 21.01
CA SER A 190 11.45 -5.82 20.20
C SER A 190 11.93 -4.48 20.75
N TYR A 191 11.17 -3.81 21.61
CA TYR A 191 11.56 -2.56 22.27
C TYR A 191 12.79 -2.74 23.20
N HIS A 192 13.09 -3.98 23.63
CA HIS A 192 14.31 -4.28 24.38
C HIS A 192 15.60 -4.12 23.54
N GLN A 193 15.49 -4.01 22.21
CA GLN A 193 16.65 -3.74 21.33
C GLN A 193 17.17 -2.30 21.43
N GLY A 194 16.58 -1.45 22.29
CA GLY A 194 17.05 -0.13 22.60
C GLY A 194 16.91 0.89 21.46
N ALA A 195 17.94 1.71 21.25
CA ALA A 195 17.89 2.84 20.31
C ALA A 195 17.54 2.43 18.87
N ALA A 196 18.01 1.28 18.39
CA ALA A 196 17.75 0.79 17.04
C ALA A 196 16.26 0.53 16.78
N PHE A 197 15.53 0.04 17.79
CA PHE A 197 14.08 -0.13 17.70
C PHE A 197 13.36 1.21 17.62
N TRP A 198 13.70 2.16 18.50
CA TRP A 198 13.03 3.47 18.54
C TRP A 198 13.29 4.32 17.30
N GLU A 199 14.48 4.23 16.73
CA GLU A 199 14.76 4.85 15.44
C GLU A 199 13.89 4.27 14.32
N HIS A 200 13.83 2.94 14.21
CA HIS A 200 12.93 2.27 13.24
C HIS A 200 11.47 2.63 13.48
N PHE A 201 11.04 2.62 14.74
CA PHE A 201 9.67 2.97 15.13
C PHE A 201 9.30 4.39 14.66
N SER A 202 10.21 5.36 14.84
CA SER A 202 9.97 6.75 14.42
C SER A 202 9.80 6.88 12.91
N PHE A 203 10.64 6.23 12.10
CA PHE A 203 10.49 6.22 10.65
C PHE A 203 9.15 5.60 10.21
N VAL A 204 8.83 4.43 10.75
CA VAL A 204 7.59 3.72 10.43
C VAL A 204 6.34 4.50 10.88
N LEU A 205 6.42 5.26 11.97
CA LEU A 205 5.31 6.07 12.46
C LEU A 205 5.11 7.35 11.62
N VAL A 206 6.19 8.09 11.36
CA VAL A 206 6.11 9.43 10.78
C VAL A 206 5.90 9.41 9.27
N LEU A 207 6.65 8.59 8.53
CA LEU A 207 6.62 8.62 7.06
C LEU A 207 5.25 8.27 6.46
N PRO A 208 4.55 7.20 6.89
CA PRO A 208 3.22 6.92 6.38
C PRO A 208 2.19 8.01 6.69
N LEU A 209 2.29 8.66 7.86
CA LEU A 209 1.45 9.81 8.21
C LEU A 209 1.69 10.98 7.24
N LEU A 210 2.95 11.29 6.93
CA LEU A 210 3.29 12.35 5.98
C LEU A 210 2.79 12.03 4.57
N ILE A 211 2.87 10.77 4.12
CA ILE A 211 2.33 10.33 2.83
C ILE A 211 0.81 10.50 2.79
N VAL A 212 0.10 10.07 3.83
CA VAL A 212 -1.36 10.23 3.91
C VAL A 212 -1.74 11.72 3.96
N LEU A 213 -1.05 12.52 4.76
CA LEU A 213 -1.30 13.96 4.86
C LEU A 213 -1.07 14.66 3.51
N GLY A 214 0.05 14.37 2.84
CA GLY A 214 0.35 14.90 1.51
C GLY A 214 -0.73 14.55 0.49
N PHE A 215 -1.21 13.30 0.50
CA PHE A 215 -2.31 12.87 -0.36
C PHE A 215 -3.61 13.62 -0.06
N LEU A 216 -3.94 13.85 1.22
CA LEU A 216 -5.12 14.60 1.63
C LEU A 216 -5.04 16.07 1.22
N VAL A 217 -3.89 16.70 1.41
CA VAL A 217 -3.63 18.09 0.97
C VAL A 217 -3.78 18.21 -0.54
N ALA A 218 -3.19 17.28 -1.31
CA ALA A 218 -3.31 17.25 -2.77
C ALA A 218 -4.79 17.09 -3.21
N GLN A 219 -5.55 16.23 -2.54
CA GLN A 219 -6.99 16.08 -2.79
C GLN A 219 -7.77 17.36 -2.51
N LEU A 220 -7.48 18.04 -1.40
CA LEU A 220 -8.15 19.30 -1.04
C LEU A 220 -7.83 20.38 -2.04
N ALA A 221 -6.56 20.54 -2.45
CA ALA A 221 -6.14 21.49 -3.46
C ALA A 221 -6.81 21.22 -4.82
N TYR A 222 -6.88 19.95 -5.24
CA TYR A 222 -7.58 19.56 -6.46
C TYR A 222 -9.07 19.92 -6.42
N ARG A 223 -9.76 19.64 -5.31
CA ARG A 223 -11.17 20.00 -5.13
C ARG A 223 -11.39 21.51 -5.10
N ALA A 224 -10.53 22.27 -4.43
CA ALA A 224 -10.60 23.72 -4.38
C ALA A 224 -10.40 24.35 -5.77
N GLY A 225 -9.44 23.85 -6.54
CA GLY A 225 -9.18 24.30 -7.90
C GLY A 225 -10.34 24.04 -8.88
N HIS A 226 -11.12 22.96 -8.66
CA HIS A 226 -12.29 22.64 -9.48
C HIS A 226 -13.61 23.20 -8.94
N ALA A 227 -13.62 23.74 -7.71
CA ALA A 227 -14.76 24.41 -7.10
C ALA A 227 -14.85 25.91 -7.45
N ILE A 228 -13.88 26.46 -8.19
CA ILE A 228 -13.96 27.84 -8.67
C ILE A 228 -14.95 27.87 -9.83
N PRO A 229 -16.18 28.41 -9.66
CA PRO A 229 -17.11 28.56 -10.76
C PRO A 229 -16.48 29.56 -11.73
N LEU A 230 -16.45 29.21 -13.02
CA LEU A 230 -16.06 30.13 -14.08
C LEU A 230 -16.85 31.43 -13.96
N PRO A 231 -16.18 32.61 -13.96
CA PRO A 231 -16.83 33.82 -13.57
C PRO A 231 -17.73 34.37 -14.69
N LEU A 232 -18.91 34.84 -14.28
CA LEU A 232 -19.60 36.02 -14.79
C LEU A 232 -19.99 36.14 -16.27
N SER A 233 -19.63 35.26 -17.19
CA SER A 233 -20.17 35.32 -18.55
C SER A 233 -21.62 34.84 -18.69
N THR A 234 -22.12 34.08 -17.71
CA THR A 234 -23.49 33.54 -17.74
C THR A 234 -24.53 34.50 -17.14
N VAL A 235 -24.11 35.49 -16.37
CA VAL A 235 -25.03 36.50 -15.79
C VAL A 235 -25.33 37.61 -16.78
N ALA A 236 -24.39 37.94 -17.67
CA ALA A 236 -24.59 38.99 -18.67
C ALA A 236 -25.63 38.62 -19.76
N ASN A 237 -25.76 37.32 -20.10
CA ASN A 237 -26.72 36.87 -21.11
C ASN A 237 -28.17 36.72 -20.58
N ARG A 238 -28.39 36.72 -19.27
CA ARG A 238 -29.76 36.75 -18.70
C ARG A 238 -30.32 38.15 -18.48
N ALA A 239 -29.46 39.17 -18.42
CA ALA A 239 -29.88 40.53 -18.20
C ALA A 239 -30.25 41.28 -19.50
N PHE A 240 -29.85 40.79 -20.67
CA PHE A 240 -30.09 41.41 -21.96
C PHE A 240 -31.12 40.68 -22.86
N GLY A 241 -31.75 39.60 -22.38
CA GLY A 241 -32.64 38.75 -23.19
C GLY A 241 -34.16 38.98 -22.95
N SER A 242 -34.58 40.02 -22.23
CA SER A 242 -36.01 40.26 -21.95
C SER A 242 -36.48 41.67 -22.28
N SER A 243 -36.24 42.14 -23.51
CA SER A 243 -36.96 43.28 -24.03
C SER A 243 -37.01 43.24 -25.55
N THR A 244 -38.11 43.00 -26.10
CA THR A 244 -38.67 43.08 -27.47
C THR A 244 -39.40 41.73 -27.75
N THR A 245 -40.66 41.68 -28.03
CA THR A 245 -41.62 42.57 -28.68
C THR A 245 -43.04 42.08 -28.38
N SER A 246 -43.84 42.95 -27.80
CA SER A 246 -45.29 42.94 -27.93
C SER A 246 -45.64 43.74 -29.21
N SER A 247 -46.27 43.11 -30.19
CA SER A 247 -47.15 43.76 -31.19
C SER A 247 -48.00 42.66 -31.80
N ARG A 248 -49.25 42.51 -31.31
CA ARG A 248 -50.48 43.00 -31.89
C ARG A 248 -50.63 42.76 -33.38
N SER A 249 -51.43 41.80 -33.77
CA SER A 249 -52.32 41.92 -34.93
C SER A 249 -53.58 41.07 -34.69
N SER A 250 -54.68 41.78 -34.52
CA SER A 250 -56.04 41.35 -34.76
C SER A 250 -56.34 41.38 -36.25
N ARG A 251 -57.05 40.41 -36.79
CA ARG A 251 -58.11 40.49 -37.80
C ARG A 251 -58.50 39.10 -38.24
N ASP A 252 -59.75 38.79 -37.97
CA ASP A 252 -60.86 38.62 -38.94
C ASP A 252 -60.60 37.52 -40.00
N ASP A 253 -61.27 36.43 -39.91
CA ASP A 253 -62.58 35.97 -40.39
C ASP A 253 -62.88 34.54 -39.84
#